data_3e51c52c4da5999cd23579bf6268b22a
#
_entry.id   3e51c52c4da5999cd23579bf6268b22a
#
_cell.length_a   1.000
_cell.length_b   1.000
_cell.length_c   1.000
_cell.angle_alpha   90.00
_cell.angle_beta   90.00
_cell.angle_gamma   90.00
#
_symmetry.space_group_name_H-M   'P 1'
#
loop_
_entity.id
_entity.type
_entity.pdbx_description
1 polymer ?
#
loop_
_entity_poly.entity_id
_entity_poly.type
_entity_poly.pdbx_seq_one_letter_code
_entity_poly.pdbx_strand_id
1 'polypeptide(L)'
;MNKSVIRYAVIGAVAVLLLFLGYRWIAGSRILGEALIEVKVERGPFVAEVHSTGQLQAENATFIEVPAELSSRRINIFEIQVTDLVEEGTVVQKGDFVASLDHSAIEELLTQAQEELEKSIQALEDVRIDTNINMSNLRDGLLNARVQVEEKKLVLDQSIYESPAVKRQAALELERAEQNLLQLNRNYELKERQARNSVERALEDVRRNRESVRDIENLFNALDITAPMPGMVIYSYDRFGSKIQVGSTVSRWAPRIAELPDLSSMISRTYINEIDISKIKVGQKVKVGVDAFPDKFFDGEVITVANIGQTLPNGDTKVFEITIRLFGSDPELRPAMTTSNVITVNRLEDALYIPLEAVFKTDSTRFVYTYNPGLQRQIIAPGSENANFVVVNQGLTEGQRVLLNAPSNAGDLALEGLDIYEELKRKAEEAKEEASQEAEEERPRSRRPGEERQSPEGEGRGRSGGPAAVGS
;
A
#
# COMPACT_ATOMS: atom_id res chain seq x y z
N MET A 1 84.87 -16.35 73.40
CA MET A 1 83.79 -16.22 72.38
C MET A 1 84.24 -16.95 71.13
N ASN A 2 83.55 -18.06 70.76
CA ASN A 2 84.00 -18.98 69.71
C ASN A 2 83.96 -18.33 68.31
N LYS A 3 85.10 -18.34 67.61
CA LYS A 3 85.25 -17.83 66.27
C LYS A 3 84.27 -18.45 65.25
N SER A 4 83.70 -19.62 65.51
CA SER A 4 82.72 -20.30 64.74
C SER A 4 81.33 -19.64 64.80
N VAL A 5 80.90 -19.12 65.95
CA VAL A 5 79.57 -18.49 66.12
C VAL A 5 79.52 -17.15 65.39
N ILE A 6 80.63 -16.41 65.36
CA ILE A 6 80.68 -15.15 64.58
C ILE A 6 80.61 -15.40 63.06
N ARG A 7 81.23 -16.52 62.57
CA ARG A 7 81.11 -16.89 61.13
C ARG A 7 79.70 -17.23 60.70
N TYR A 8 78.99 -17.99 61.57
CA TYR A 8 77.57 -18.33 61.22
C TYR A 8 76.64 -17.11 61.34
N ALA A 9 76.87 -16.20 62.26
CA ALA A 9 76.12 -14.95 62.40
C ALA A 9 76.31 -14.05 61.16
N VAL A 10 77.57 -13.94 60.66
CA VAL A 10 77.87 -13.14 59.46
C VAL A 10 77.26 -13.79 58.19
N ILE A 11 77.32 -15.12 58.06
CA ILE A 11 76.69 -15.84 56.92
C ILE A 11 75.16 -15.63 56.96
N GLY A 12 74.57 -15.73 58.17
CA GLY A 12 73.09 -15.49 58.32
C GLY A 12 72.69 -14.08 57.96
N ALA A 13 73.49 -13.06 58.37
CA ALA A 13 73.25 -11.65 58.05
C ALA A 13 73.35 -11.40 56.51
N VAL A 14 74.35 -11.98 55.83
CA VAL A 14 74.52 -11.89 54.38
C VAL A 14 73.38 -12.58 53.65
N ALA A 15 72.93 -13.73 54.12
CA ALA A 15 71.80 -14.46 53.55
C ALA A 15 70.49 -13.65 53.67
N VAL A 16 70.22 -13.01 54.82
CA VAL A 16 69.07 -12.15 55.04
C VAL A 16 69.16 -10.88 54.16
N LEU A 17 70.33 -10.32 53.98
CA LEU A 17 70.57 -9.16 53.10
C LEU A 17 70.34 -9.51 51.64
N LEU A 18 70.80 -10.69 51.20
CA LEU A 18 70.57 -11.16 49.87
C LEU A 18 69.06 -11.48 49.58
N LEU A 19 68.39 -12.06 50.59
CA LEU A 19 66.94 -12.28 50.48
C LEU A 19 66.16 -10.96 50.46
N PHE A 20 66.60 -9.94 51.28
CA PHE A 20 65.97 -8.61 51.24
C PHE A 20 66.22 -7.87 49.93
N LEU A 21 67.43 -7.96 49.37
CA LEU A 21 67.77 -7.41 48.05
C LEU A 21 67.03 -8.12 46.98
N GLY A 22 66.94 -9.45 47.02
CA GLY A 22 66.13 -10.23 46.09
C GLY A 22 64.63 -9.90 46.16
N TYR A 23 64.10 -9.77 47.41
CA TYR A 23 62.71 -9.36 47.61
C TYR A 23 62.41 -7.94 47.03
N ARG A 24 63.36 -7.02 47.29
CA ARG A 24 63.25 -5.65 46.80
C ARG A 24 63.38 -5.56 45.28
N TRP A 25 64.20 -6.44 44.68
CA TRP A 25 64.33 -6.55 43.23
C TRP A 25 63.05 -7.16 42.57
N ILE A 26 62.48 -8.21 43.17
CA ILE A 26 61.24 -8.84 42.71
C ILE A 26 60.04 -7.92 43.04
N ALA A 27 59.97 -7.22 44.13
CA ALA A 27 58.93 -6.26 44.48
C ALA A 27 59.00 -5.01 43.60
N GLY A 28 60.20 -4.57 43.21
CA GLY A 28 60.40 -3.45 42.28
C GLY A 28 60.06 -3.79 40.82
N SER A 29 59.98 -5.08 40.41
CA SER A 29 59.64 -5.54 39.05
C SER A 29 58.15 -5.77 38.85
N ARG A 30 57.29 -5.55 39.84
CA ARG A 30 55.83 -5.66 39.73
C ARG A 30 55.11 -4.35 39.46
N ILE A 31 55.76 -3.38 38.85
CA ILE A 31 55.06 -2.38 38.03
C ILE A 31 55.02 -2.98 36.64
N LEU A 32 54.12 -3.96 36.41
CA LEU A 32 53.57 -4.20 35.11
C LEU A 32 52.88 -2.89 34.69
N GLY A 33 53.64 -2.03 34.04
CA GLY A 33 53.04 -0.86 33.38
C GLY A 33 51.97 -1.42 32.48
N GLU A 34 50.69 -1.08 32.74
CA GLU A 34 49.63 -1.26 31.77
C GLU A 34 50.18 -0.75 30.43
N ALA A 35 50.25 -1.63 29.43
CA ALA A 35 50.67 -1.24 28.10
C ALA A 35 49.63 -0.24 27.59
N LEU A 36 49.93 1.04 27.68
CA LEU A 36 49.11 2.10 27.12
C LEU A 36 49.21 1.95 25.58
N ILE A 37 48.09 1.60 24.97
CA ILE A 37 48.00 1.48 23.51
C ILE A 37 47.71 2.87 22.96
N GLU A 38 48.65 3.38 22.18
CA GLU A 38 48.58 4.70 21.57
C GLU A 38 48.20 4.58 20.09
N VAL A 39 47.29 5.44 19.64
CA VAL A 39 46.93 5.62 18.24
C VAL A 39 47.09 7.09 17.89
N LYS A 40 47.54 7.38 16.67
CA LYS A 40 47.61 8.74 16.14
C LYS A 40 46.30 9.19 15.59
N VAL A 41 45.97 10.47 15.79
CA VAL A 41 44.86 11.13 15.10
C VAL A 41 45.21 11.20 13.61
N GLU A 42 44.37 10.61 12.80
CA GLU A 42 44.52 10.57 11.35
C GLU A 42 43.62 11.62 10.69
N ARG A 43 44.06 12.11 9.56
CA ARG A 43 43.29 13.00 8.69
C ARG A 43 43.11 12.39 7.32
N GLY A 44 41.89 12.35 6.83
CA GLY A 44 41.57 11.74 5.54
C GLY A 44 40.11 11.64 5.24
N PRO A 45 39.73 10.94 4.17
CA PRO A 45 38.35 10.74 3.80
C PRO A 45 37.66 9.85 4.86
N PHE A 46 36.51 10.32 5.33
CA PHE A 46 35.68 9.60 6.29
C PHE A 46 34.29 9.35 5.69
N VAL A 47 33.83 8.12 5.79
CA VAL A 47 32.49 7.73 5.34
C VAL A 47 31.74 7.12 6.53
N ALA A 48 30.61 7.72 6.87
CA ALA A 48 29.67 7.15 7.81
C ALA A 48 28.65 6.33 7.05
N GLU A 49 28.55 5.06 7.37
CA GLU A 49 27.69 4.09 6.71
C GLU A 49 26.79 3.41 7.73
N VAL A 50 25.56 3.10 7.31
CA VAL A 50 24.63 2.27 8.04
C VAL A 50 24.37 1.01 7.24
N HIS A 51 24.58 -0.14 7.87
CA HIS A 51 24.37 -1.44 7.28
C HIS A 51 23.00 -1.97 7.67
N SER A 52 22.27 -2.53 6.70
CA SER A 52 20.98 -3.16 6.95
C SER A 52 20.77 -4.35 6.02
N THR A 53 20.02 -5.32 6.50
CA THR A 53 19.58 -6.46 5.70
C THR A 53 18.13 -6.25 5.29
N GLY A 54 17.83 -6.48 4.02
CA GLY A 54 16.51 -6.30 3.45
C GLY A 54 16.10 -7.44 2.54
N GLN A 55 15.00 -7.22 1.86
CA GLN A 55 14.45 -8.16 0.90
C GLN A 55 14.12 -7.45 -0.41
N LEU A 56 14.51 -8.07 -1.51
CA LEU A 56 14.25 -7.56 -2.85
C LEU A 56 12.77 -7.76 -3.19
N GLN A 57 12.15 -6.71 -3.73
CA GLN A 57 10.77 -6.72 -4.21
C GLN A 57 10.69 -5.97 -5.53
N ALA A 58 9.69 -6.27 -6.35
CA ALA A 58 9.39 -5.42 -7.50
C ALA A 58 8.78 -4.10 -7.01
N GLU A 59 9.14 -2.99 -7.63
CA GLU A 59 8.56 -1.68 -7.31
C GLU A 59 7.09 -1.64 -7.69
N ASN A 60 6.74 -2.25 -8.83
CA ASN A 60 5.37 -2.36 -9.34
C ASN A 60 5.02 -3.83 -9.57
N ALA A 61 3.78 -4.18 -9.28
CA ALA A 61 3.24 -5.50 -9.58
C ALA A 61 1.80 -5.35 -10.07
N THR A 62 1.44 -6.12 -11.07
CA THR A 62 0.08 -6.20 -11.58
C THR A 62 -0.54 -7.51 -11.13
N PHE A 63 -1.73 -7.44 -10.53
CA PHE A 63 -2.44 -8.64 -10.13
C PHE A 63 -3.26 -9.19 -11.29
N ILE A 64 -3.22 -10.49 -11.42
CA ILE A 64 -4.13 -11.26 -12.28
C ILE A 64 -5.31 -11.65 -11.39
N GLU A 65 -6.46 -11.12 -11.76
CA GLU A 65 -7.69 -11.26 -10.98
C GLU A 65 -8.76 -11.95 -11.83
N VAL A 66 -9.76 -12.51 -11.17
CA VAL A 66 -10.94 -13.03 -11.86
C VAL A 66 -11.61 -11.91 -12.66
N PRO A 67 -12.24 -12.23 -13.82
CA PRO A 67 -12.91 -11.24 -14.65
C PRO A 67 -13.92 -10.40 -13.87
N ALA A 68 -13.93 -9.09 -14.13
CA ALA A 68 -14.83 -8.15 -13.46
C ALA A 68 -16.30 -8.47 -13.73
N GLU A 69 -16.60 -9.12 -14.86
CA GLU A 69 -17.91 -9.59 -15.29
C GLU A 69 -18.54 -10.55 -14.28
N LEU A 70 -17.72 -11.36 -13.57
CA LEU A 70 -18.20 -12.25 -12.51
C LEU A 70 -18.90 -11.46 -11.36
N SER A 71 -18.57 -10.19 -11.19
CA SER A 71 -19.18 -9.31 -10.20
C SER A 71 -20.53 -8.73 -10.63
N SER A 72 -21.00 -9.03 -11.87
CA SER A 72 -22.28 -8.56 -12.38
C SER A 72 -23.45 -9.10 -11.54
N ARG A 73 -24.43 -8.23 -11.24
CA ARG A 73 -25.64 -8.65 -10.49
C ARG A 73 -26.51 -9.67 -11.23
N ARG A 74 -26.33 -9.81 -12.55
CA ARG A 74 -27.08 -10.76 -13.37
C ARG A 74 -26.48 -12.16 -13.32
N ILE A 75 -25.20 -12.27 -12.96
CA ILE A 75 -24.47 -13.53 -12.88
C ILE A 75 -24.39 -13.94 -11.41
N ASN A 76 -25.05 -15.02 -11.06
CA ASN A 76 -25.19 -15.48 -9.66
C ASN A 76 -24.13 -16.52 -9.30
N ILE A 77 -22.88 -16.35 -9.82
CA ILE A 77 -21.75 -17.21 -9.51
C ILE A 77 -20.86 -16.47 -8.52
N PHE A 78 -20.70 -17.05 -7.34
CA PHE A 78 -19.91 -16.45 -6.26
C PHE A 78 -18.49 -16.99 -6.21
N GLU A 79 -18.32 -18.22 -6.64
CA GLU A 79 -17.05 -18.96 -6.59
C GLU A 79 -16.86 -19.72 -7.89
N ILE A 80 -15.62 -19.75 -8.37
CA ILE A 80 -15.24 -20.45 -9.60
C ILE A 80 -13.91 -21.16 -9.36
N GLN A 81 -13.74 -22.33 -9.95
CA GLN A 81 -12.55 -23.14 -9.79
C GLN A 81 -11.51 -22.82 -10.86
N VAL A 82 -10.23 -22.82 -10.49
CA VAL A 82 -9.11 -22.73 -11.43
C VAL A 82 -8.88 -24.11 -12.04
N THR A 83 -9.05 -24.24 -13.34
CA THR A 83 -8.86 -25.50 -14.07
C THR A 83 -7.47 -25.67 -14.63
N ASP A 84 -6.83 -24.56 -15.02
CA ASP A 84 -5.45 -24.56 -15.51
C ASP A 84 -4.73 -23.29 -15.07
N LEU A 85 -3.42 -23.41 -14.84
CA LEU A 85 -2.57 -22.33 -14.37
C LEU A 85 -1.13 -22.56 -14.83
N VAL A 86 -0.52 -21.55 -15.46
CA VAL A 86 0.89 -21.58 -15.86
C VAL A 86 1.78 -21.80 -14.63
N GLU A 87 2.84 -22.58 -14.76
CA GLU A 87 3.77 -22.89 -13.68
C GLU A 87 4.37 -21.62 -13.03
N GLU A 88 4.45 -21.62 -11.70
CA GLU A 88 5.01 -20.51 -10.94
C GLU A 88 6.48 -20.27 -11.34
N GLY A 89 6.86 -19.01 -11.54
CA GLY A 89 8.19 -18.60 -11.98
C GLY A 89 8.37 -18.54 -13.51
N THR A 90 7.35 -18.89 -14.28
CA THR A 90 7.38 -18.72 -15.74
C THR A 90 7.32 -17.25 -16.11
N VAL A 91 8.18 -16.82 -17.04
CA VAL A 91 8.14 -15.48 -17.60
C VAL A 91 7.19 -15.45 -18.79
N VAL A 92 6.16 -14.61 -18.69
CA VAL A 92 5.14 -14.45 -19.73
C VAL A 92 5.24 -13.08 -20.41
N GLN A 93 4.84 -13.02 -21.69
CA GLN A 93 4.67 -11.79 -22.43
C GLN A 93 3.25 -11.28 -22.32
N LYS A 94 3.00 -10.02 -22.72
CA LYS A 94 1.65 -9.48 -22.81
C LYS A 94 0.81 -10.30 -23.81
N GLY A 95 -0.32 -10.83 -23.34
CA GLY A 95 -1.26 -11.63 -24.10
C GLY A 95 -1.04 -13.14 -24.01
N ASP A 96 0.04 -13.60 -23.35
CA ASP A 96 0.24 -15.03 -23.11
C ASP A 96 -0.81 -15.56 -22.13
N PHE A 97 -1.15 -16.83 -22.27
CA PHE A 97 -2.04 -17.54 -21.38
C PHE A 97 -1.44 -17.61 -19.95
N VAL A 98 -2.28 -17.40 -18.95
CA VAL A 98 -1.86 -17.50 -17.53
C VAL A 98 -2.74 -18.45 -16.75
N ALA A 99 -4.05 -18.34 -16.82
CA ALA A 99 -4.97 -19.17 -16.07
C ALA A 99 -6.26 -19.41 -16.85
N SER A 100 -6.88 -20.56 -16.66
CA SER A 100 -8.23 -20.86 -17.10
C SER A 100 -9.12 -21.19 -15.92
N LEU A 101 -10.34 -20.69 -15.96
CA LEU A 101 -11.35 -20.94 -14.94
C LEU A 101 -12.39 -21.94 -15.49
N ASP A 102 -13.14 -22.59 -14.60
CA ASP A 102 -14.12 -23.59 -14.98
C ASP A 102 -15.25 -22.97 -15.85
N HIS A 103 -15.36 -23.45 -17.08
CA HIS A 103 -16.33 -23.01 -18.06
C HIS A 103 -17.71 -23.65 -17.88
N SER A 104 -17.80 -24.79 -17.18
CA SER A 104 -19.00 -25.63 -17.16
C SER A 104 -20.24 -24.92 -16.66
N ALA A 105 -20.12 -24.20 -15.53
CA ALA A 105 -21.23 -23.45 -14.96
C ALA A 105 -21.66 -22.27 -15.83
N ILE A 106 -20.71 -21.63 -16.53
CA ILE A 106 -20.99 -20.50 -17.41
C ILE A 106 -21.62 -20.96 -18.71
N GLU A 107 -21.19 -22.11 -19.24
CA GLU A 107 -21.75 -22.71 -20.44
C GLU A 107 -23.22 -23.09 -20.23
N GLU A 108 -23.56 -23.66 -19.06
CA GLU A 108 -24.95 -23.94 -18.71
C GLU A 108 -25.79 -22.66 -18.61
N LEU A 109 -25.28 -21.63 -17.96
CA LEU A 109 -25.96 -20.32 -17.89
C LEU A 109 -26.12 -19.67 -19.25
N LEU A 110 -25.15 -19.78 -20.15
CA LEU A 110 -25.22 -19.25 -21.50
C LEU A 110 -26.33 -19.95 -22.28
N THR A 111 -26.37 -21.26 -22.18
CA THR A 111 -27.42 -22.06 -22.83
C THR A 111 -28.82 -21.66 -22.36
N GLN A 112 -29.01 -21.54 -21.02
CA GLN A 112 -30.28 -21.08 -20.44
C GLN A 112 -30.66 -19.67 -20.87
N ALA A 113 -29.68 -18.74 -20.90
CA ALA A 113 -29.95 -17.38 -21.35
C ALA A 113 -30.30 -17.29 -22.84
N GLN A 114 -29.67 -18.12 -23.68
CA GLN A 114 -29.99 -18.21 -25.12
C GLN A 114 -31.41 -18.75 -25.35
N GLU A 115 -31.80 -19.80 -24.60
CA GLU A 115 -33.17 -20.32 -24.68
C GLU A 115 -34.22 -19.28 -24.26
N GLU A 116 -33.92 -18.49 -23.18
CA GLU A 116 -34.85 -17.45 -22.74
C GLU A 116 -34.92 -16.28 -23.72
N LEU A 117 -33.82 -15.93 -24.38
CA LEU A 117 -33.81 -14.97 -25.47
C LEU A 117 -34.68 -15.46 -26.63
N GLU A 118 -34.56 -16.73 -27.06
CA GLU A 118 -35.35 -17.31 -28.14
C GLU A 118 -36.86 -17.28 -27.83
N LYS A 119 -37.24 -17.66 -26.57
CA LYS A 119 -38.64 -17.56 -26.10
C LYS A 119 -39.17 -16.12 -26.16
N SER A 120 -38.36 -15.16 -25.79
CA SER A 120 -38.76 -13.74 -25.80
C SER A 120 -38.90 -13.20 -27.23
N ILE A 121 -38.09 -13.68 -28.18
CA ILE A 121 -38.20 -13.35 -29.60
C ILE A 121 -39.51 -13.92 -30.17
N GLN A 122 -39.84 -15.18 -29.86
CA GLN A 122 -41.09 -15.81 -30.26
C GLN A 122 -42.29 -15.06 -29.66
N ALA A 123 -42.26 -14.74 -28.39
CA ALA A 123 -43.33 -13.96 -27.74
C ALA A 123 -43.52 -12.56 -28.36
N LEU A 124 -42.43 -11.90 -28.78
CA LEU A 124 -42.53 -10.62 -29.50
C LEU A 124 -43.21 -10.80 -30.85
N GLU A 125 -42.92 -11.87 -31.60
CA GLU A 125 -43.53 -12.13 -32.89
C GLU A 125 -45.01 -12.45 -32.73
N ASP A 126 -45.39 -13.26 -31.73
CA ASP A 126 -46.81 -13.54 -31.43
C ASP A 126 -47.57 -12.23 -31.09
N VAL A 127 -47.03 -11.37 -30.27
CA VAL A 127 -47.62 -10.07 -29.93
C VAL A 127 -47.77 -9.18 -31.18
N ARG A 128 -46.83 -9.22 -32.12
CA ARG A 128 -46.89 -8.49 -33.40
C ARG A 128 -47.98 -9.02 -34.30
N ILE A 129 -48.09 -10.34 -34.43
CA ILE A 129 -49.12 -11.00 -35.25
C ILE A 129 -50.50 -10.65 -34.68
N ASP A 130 -50.71 -10.85 -33.36
CA ASP A 130 -51.98 -10.55 -32.70
C ASP A 130 -52.38 -9.07 -32.85
N THR A 131 -51.41 -8.19 -32.69
CA THR A 131 -51.60 -6.76 -32.89
C THR A 131 -52.03 -6.44 -34.32
N ASN A 132 -51.34 -7.02 -35.31
CA ASN A 132 -51.69 -6.78 -36.70
C ASN A 132 -53.10 -7.27 -37.04
N ILE A 133 -53.48 -8.47 -36.59
CA ILE A 133 -54.82 -9.03 -36.80
C ILE A 133 -55.88 -8.11 -36.16
N ASN A 134 -55.69 -7.74 -34.88
CA ASN A 134 -56.65 -6.91 -34.16
C ASN A 134 -56.77 -5.52 -34.79
N MET A 135 -55.68 -4.90 -35.19
CA MET A 135 -55.69 -3.57 -35.83
C MET A 135 -56.31 -3.62 -37.23
N SER A 136 -56.12 -4.73 -37.97
CA SER A 136 -56.80 -4.94 -39.27
C SER A 136 -58.31 -5.00 -39.08
N ASN A 137 -58.80 -5.83 -38.16
CA ASN A 137 -60.23 -5.96 -37.86
C ASN A 137 -60.87 -4.62 -37.45
N LEU A 138 -60.16 -3.80 -36.67
CA LEU A 138 -60.62 -2.47 -36.27
C LEU A 138 -60.67 -1.50 -37.44
N ARG A 139 -59.69 -1.56 -38.36
CA ARG A 139 -59.69 -0.75 -39.60
C ARG A 139 -60.86 -1.09 -40.49
N ASP A 140 -61.17 -2.40 -40.70
CA ASP A 140 -62.28 -2.88 -41.50
C ASP A 140 -63.62 -2.42 -40.89
N GLY A 141 -63.70 -2.47 -39.49
CA GLY A 141 -64.84 -1.93 -38.80
C GLY A 141 -65.05 -0.42 -39.02
N LEU A 142 -63.94 0.36 -38.99
CA LEU A 142 -63.98 1.79 -39.28
C LEU A 142 -64.38 2.10 -40.73
N LEU A 143 -63.86 1.29 -41.70
CA LEU A 143 -64.24 1.45 -43.12
C LEU A 143 -65.71 1.23 -43.30
N ASN A 144 -66.26 0.13 -42.70
CA ASN A 144 -67.70 -0.18 -42.79
C ASN A 144 -68.55 0.94 -42.15
N ALA A 145 -68.16 1.47 -41.01
CA ALA A 145 -68.87 2.58 -40.39
C ALA A 145 -68.82 3.88 -41.18
N ARG A 146 -67.73 4.15 -41.92
CA ARG A 146 -67.64 5.30 -42.86
C ARG A 146 -68.64 5.11 -44.07
N VAL A 147 -68.65 3.92 -44.56
CA VAL A 147 -69.63 3.59 -45.67
C VAL A 147 -71.05 3.79 -45.16
N GLN A 148 -71.38 3.34 -43.95
CA GLN A 148 -72.72 3.56 -43.34
C GLN A 148 -73.09 5.03 -43.20
N VAL A 149 -72.13 5.87 -42.76
CA VAL A 149 -72.40 7.30 -42.69
C VAL A 149 -72.68 7.90 -44.07
N GLU A 150 -71.92 7.51 -45.09
CA GLU A 150 -72.16 7.98 -46.45
C GLU A 150 -73.52 7.51 -47.03
N GLU A 151 -73.92 6.23 -46.79
CA GLU A 151 -75.25 5.71 -47.14
C GLU A 151 -76.36 6.51 -46.45
N LYS A 152 -76.25 6.77 -45.12
CA LYS A 152 -77.24 7.55 -44.37
C LYS A 152 -77.31 9.02 -44.83
N LYS A 153 -76.15 9.59 -45.23
CA LYS A 153 -76.09 10.92 -45.80
C LYS A 153 -76.85 10.99 -47.16
N LEU A 154 -76.63 9.98 -48.05
CA LEU A 154 -77.39 9.87 -49.27
C LEU A 154 -78.90 9.72 -49.06
N VAL A 155 -79.34 8.94 -48.07
CA VAL A 155 -80.75 8.81 -47.70
C VAL A 155 -81.33 10.13 -47.22
N LEU A 156 -80.58 10.90 -46.41
CA LEU A 156 -81.00 12.24 -45.96
C LEU A 156 -81.17 13.18 -47.20
N ASP A 157 -80.21 13.20 -48.08
CA ASP A 157 -80.25 14.03 -49.31
C ASP A 157 -81.39 13.69 -50.23
N GLN A 158 -81.76 12.38 -50.38
CA GLN A 158 -82.92 11.94 -51.09
C GLN A 158 -84.24 12.29 -50.46
N SER A 159 -84.26 12.44 -49.08
CA SER A 159 -85.43 12.78 -48.31
C SER A 159 -85.84 14.28 -48.39
N ILE A 160 -85.16 15.11 -49.17
CA ILE A 160 -85.41 16.57 -49.25
C ILE A 160 -86.85 16.89 -49.61
N TYR A 161 -87.51 16.08 -50.49
CA TYR A 161 -88.85 16.27 -50.95
C TYR A 161 -89.87 15.41 -50.17
N GLU A 162 -89.51 14.72 -49.13
CA GLU A 162 -90.33 13.89 -48.25
C GLU A 162 -90.98 14.66 -47.11
N SER A 163 -91.93 14.03 -46.37
CA SER A 163 -92.57 14.62 -45.24
C SER A 163 -91.58 15.04 -44.10
N PRO A 164 -91.91 16.10 -43.32
CA PRO A 164 -90.98 16.56 -42.22
C PRO A 164 -90.65 15.45 -41.19
N ALA A 165 -91.53 14.48 -41.02
CA ALA A 165 -91.27 13.32 -40.16
C ALA A 165 -90.20 12.41 -40.70
N VAL A 166 -90.24 12.07 -41.98
CA VAL A 166 -89.29 11.20 -42.68
C VAL A 166 -87.90 11.89 -42.73
N LYS A 167 -87.87 13.18 -43.05
CA LYS A 167 -86.63 13.96 -43.03
C LYS A 167 -85.97 14.00 -41.63
N ARG A 168 -86.77 14.15 -40.58
CA ARG A 168 -86.27 14.13 -39.20
C ARG A 168 -85.73 12.76 -38.79
N GLN A 169 -86.42 11.67 -39.25
CA GLN A 169 -85.94 10.31 -39.02
C GLN A 169 -84.59 10.05 -39.72
N ALA A 170 -84.47 10.43 -41.00
CA ALA A 170 -83.25 10.27 -41.78
C ALA A 170 -82.05 11.08 -41.11
N ALA A 171 -82.34 12.29 -40.64
CA ALA A 171 -81.35 13.07 -39.91
C ALA A 171 -80.89 12.40 -38.63
N LEU A 172 -81.78 11.83 -37.79
CA LEU A 172 -81.47 11.07 -36.61
C LEU A 172 -80.70 9.77 -36.92
N GLU A 173 -80.97 9.10 -38.02
CA GLU A 173 -80.20 7.95 -38.44
C GLU A 173 -78.80 8.31 -38.87
N LEU A 174 -78.59 9.43 -39.57
CA LEU A 174 -77.29 9.96 -39.91
C LEU A 174 -76.48 10.32 -38.61
N GLU A 175 -77.10 11.07 -37.71
CA GLU A 175 -76.48 11.43 -36.45
C GLU A 175 -76.02 10.20 -35.63
N ARG A 176 -76.81 9.14 -35.56
CA ARG A 176 -76.47 7.85 -34.97
C ARG A 176 -75.29 7.19 -35.65
N ALA A 177 -75.27 7.20 -37.00
CA ALA A 177 -74.13 6.63 -37.75
C ALA A 177 -72.87 7.42 -37.52
N GLU A 178 -72.92 8.77 -37.48
CA GLU A 178 -71.76 9.65 -37.12
C GLU A 178 -71.27 9.41 -35.76
N GLN A 179 -72.15 9.30 -34.74
CA GLN A 179 -71.76 9.00 -33.36
C GLN A 179 -71.10 7.64 -33.23
N ASN A 180 -71.63 6.62 -33.94
CA ASN A 180 -70.98 5.30 -33.99
C ASN A 180 -69.58 5.35 -34.61
N LEU A 181 -69.41 6.06 -35.71
CA LEU A 181 -68.11 6.26 -36.34
C LEU A 181 -67.13 6.96 -35.38
N LEU A 182 -67.59 8.03 -34.67
CA LEU A 182 -66.78 8.74 -33.68
C LEU A 182 -66.34 7.80 -32.54
N GLN A 183 -67.27 6.96 -32.05
CA GLN A 183 -66.97 5.97 -31.01
C GLN A 183 -65.98 4.93 -31.50
N LEU A 184 -66.08 4.41 -32.71
CA LEU A 184 -65.16 3.47 -33.30
C LEU A 184 -63.78 4.08 -33.52
N ASN A 185 -63.70 5.36 -33.94
CA ASN A 185 -62.43 6.08 -34.08
C ASN A 185 -61.70 6.19 -32.71
N ARG A 186 -62.39 6.58 -31.65
CA ARG A 186 -61.82 6.66 -30.27
C ARG A 186 -61.34 5.28 -29.82
N ASN A 187 -62.13 4.24 -30.06
CA ASN A 187 -61.75 2.87 -29.70
C ASN A 187 -60.50 2.43 -30.50
N TYR A 188 -60.40 2.74 -31.77
CA TYR A 188 -59.24 2.47 -32.61
C TYR A 188 -57.98 3.13 -32.02
N GLU A 189 -58.04 4.45 -31.74
CA GLU A 189 -56.88 5.17 -31.13
C GLU A 189 -56.44 4.57 -29.80
N LEU A 190 -57.38 4.18 -28.92
CA LEU A 190 -57.07 3.55 -27.64
C LEU A 190 -56.42 2.18 -27.84
N LYS A 191 -56.96 1.40 -28.76
CA LYS A 191 -56.42 0.07 -29.10
C LYS A 191 -55.06 0.17 -29.78
N GLU A 192 -54.84 1.16 -30.63
CA GLU A 192 -53.53 1.42 -31.25
C GLU A 192 -52.47 1.71 -30.19
N ARG A 193 -52.78 2.61 -29.23
CA ARG A 193 -51.85 2.88 -28.11
C ARG A 193 -51.57 1.65 -27.25
N GLN A 194 -52.62 0.86 -26.94
CA GLN A 194 -52.47 -0.39 -26.20
C GLN A 194 -51.57 -1.38 -26.95
N ALA A 195 -51.75 -1.51 -28.24
CA ALA A 195 -50.98 -2.38 -29.13
C ALA A 195 -49.48 -1.97 -29.17
N ARG A 196 -49.22 -0.67 -29.37
CA ARG A 196 -47.86 -0.12 -29.33
C ARG A 196 -47.16 -0.43 -28.01
N ASN A 197 -47.82 -0.18 -26.86
CA ASN A 197 -47.26 -0.45 -25.53
C ASN A 197 -47.02 -1.94 -25.31
N SER A 198 -47.83 -2.83 -25.89
CA SER A 198 -47.61 -4.28 -25.79
C SER A 198 -46.40 -4.75 -26.59
N VAL A 199 -46.24 -4.24 -27.81
CA VAL A 199 -45.07 -4.53 -28.64
C VAL A 199 -43.81 -3.95 -28.03
N GLU A 200 -43.88 -2.73 -27.48
CA GLU A 200 -42.73 -2.08 -26.81
C GLU A 200 -42.28 -2.89 -25.61
N ARG A 201 -43.18 -3.36 -24.74
CA ARG A 201 -42.84 -4.23 -23.60
C ARG A 201 -42.17 -5.52 -24.03
N ALA A 202 -42.72 -6.21 -25.04
CA ALA A 202 -42.13 -7.43 -25.57
C ALA A 202 -40.75 -7.17 -26.20
N LEU A 203 -40.56 -6.01 -26.84
CA LEU A 203 -39.26 -5.59 -27.39
C LEU A 203 -38.23 -5.33 -26.26
N GLU A 204 -38.65 -4.70 -25.14
CA GLU A 204 -37.79 -4.49 -23.96
C GLU A 204 -37.38 -5.81 -23.32
N ASP A 205 -38.26 -6.81 -23.29
CA ASP A 205 -37.93 -8.14 -22.77
C ASP A 205 -36.86 -8.81 -23.67
N VAL A 206 -37.00 -8.75 -24.98
CA VAL A 206 -35.96 -9.24 -25.93
C VAL A 206 -34.64 -8.50 -25.72
N ARG A 207 -34.67 -7.18 -25.53
CA ARG A 207 -33.46 -6.39 -25.30
C ARG A 207 -32.76 -6.81 -24.02
N ARG A 208 -33.49 -6.94 -22.91
CA ARG A 208 -32.92 -7.38 -21.62
C ARG A 208 -32.30 -8.77 -21.72
N ASN A 209 -32.99 -9.72 -22.38
CA ASN A 209 -32.46 -11.06 -22.50
C ASN A 209 -31.24 -11.12 -23.44
N ARG A 210 -31.21 -10.30 -24.50
CA ARG A 210 -30.02 -10.16 -25.38
C ARG A 210 -28.82 -9.57 -24.63
N GLU A 211 -29.04 -8.57 -23.80
CA GLU A 211 -27.97 -8.02 -22.93
C GLU A 211 -27.47 -9.08 -21.95
N SER A 212 -28.36 -9.91 -21.39
CA SER A 212 -27.97 -10.99 -20.49
C SER A 212 -27.09 -12.02 -21.21
N VAL A 213 -27.46 -12.45 -22.39
CA VAL A 213 -26.65 -13.35 -23.23
C VAL A 213 -25.27 -12.74 -23.48
N ARG A 214 -25.23 -11.48 -23.90
CA ARG A 214 -23.96 -10.77 -24.16
C ARG A 214 -23.07 -10.67 -22.93
N ASP A 215 -23.63 -10.36 -21.76
CA ASP A 215 -22.87 -10.26 -20.50
C ASP A 215 -22.25 -11.62 -20.15
N ILE A 216 -23.00 -12.73 -20.33
CA ILE A 216 -22.52 -14.09 -20.09
C ILE A 216 -21.48 -14.51 -21.14
N GLU A 217 -21.67 -14.19 -22.42
CA GLU A 217 -20.68 -14.44 -23.47
C GLU A 217 -19.36 -13.71 -23.20
N ASN A 218 -19.42 -12.44 -22.76
CA ASN A 218 -18.23 -11.69 -22.38
C ASN A 218 -17.50 -12.37 -21.21
N LEU A 219 -18.23 -12.82 -20.19
CA LEU A 219 -17.64 -13.56 -19.09
C LEU A 219 -17.02 -14.88 -19.58
N PHE A 220 -17.73 -15.66 -20.40
CA PHE A 220 -17.23 -16.91 -20.94
C PHE A 220 -15.89 -16.75 -21.67
N ASN A 221 -15.78 -15.71 -22.50
CA ASN A 221 -14.55 -15.39 -23.22
C ASN A 221 -13.44 -14.84 -22.30
N ALA A 222 -13.80 -14.31 -21.13
CA ALA A 222 -12.84 -13.76 -20.16
C ALA A 222 -12.34 -14.82 -19.15
N LEU A 223 -12.88 -16.05 -19.16
CA LEU A 223 -12.44 -17.12 -18.25
C LEU A 223 -11.03 -17.63 -18.58
N ASP A 224 -10.58 -17.49 -19.81
CA ASP A 224 -9.21 -17.71 -20.21
C ASP A 224 -8.42 -16.41 -20.01
N ILE A 225 -7.73 -16.35 -18.89
CA ILE A 225 -7.07 -15.15 -18.45
C ILE A 225 -5.67 -15.07 -19.06
N THR A 226 -5.38 -13.93 -19.68
CA THR A 226 -4.08 -13.65 -20.29
C THR A 226 -3.32 -12.59 -19.52
N ALA A 227 -1.99 -12.59 -19.67
CA ALA A 227 -1.10 -11.61 -19.04
C ALA A 227 -1.35 -10.19 -19.58
N PRO A 228 -1.68 -9.21 -18.75
CA PRO A 228 -1.87 -7.81 -19.18
C PRO A 228 -0.56 -7.10 -19.51
N MET A 229 0.55 -7.58 -18.98
CA MET A 229 1.89 -7.05 -19.17
C MET A 229 2.94 -8.19 -19.09
N PRO A 230 4.16 -8.00 -19.60
CA PRO A 230 5.22 -8.97 -19.39
C PRO A 230 5.63 -9.01 -17.91
N GLY A 231 5.94 -10.20 -17.40
CA GLY A 231 6.36 -10.40 -16.02
C GLY A 231 6.56 -11.88 -15.68
N MET A 232 6.96 -12.14 -14.45
CA MET A 232 7.07 -13.50 -13.92
C MET A 232 5.79 -13.84 -13.16
N VAL A 233 5.20 -15.00 -13.41
CA VAL A 233 3.99 -15.42 -12.70
C VAL A 233 4.36 -15.88 -11.29
N ILE A 234 3.78 -15.23 -10.28
CA ILE A 234 3.86 -15.62 -8.87
C ILE A 234 2.44 -15.92 -8.38
N TYR A 235 2.22 -17.07 -7.77
CA TYR A 235 0.89 -17.43 -7.28
C TYR A 235 0.48 -16.59 -6.08
N SER A 236 -0.73 -16.08 -6.11
CA SER A 236 -1.33 -15.37 -4.97
C SER A 236 -1.75 -16.35 -3.87
N TYR A 237 -2.05 -15.82 -2.69
CA TYR A 237 -2.56 -16.59 -1.57
C TYR A 237 -4.06 -16.35 -1.40
N ASP A 238 -4.78 -17.42 -1.05
CA ASP A 238 -6.18 -17.32 -0.67
C ASP A 238 -6.35 -16.65 0.72
N ARG A 239 -7.59 -16.46 1.14
CA ARG A 239 -7.91 -15.89 2.47
C ARG A 239 -7.43 -16.74 3.65
N PHE A 240 -7.10 -17.99 3.42
CA PHE A 240 -6.63 -18.94 4.44
C PHE A 240 -5.12 -19.09 4.47
N GLY A 241 -4.40 -18.36 3.61
CA GLY A 241 -2.95 -18.40 3.51
C GLY A 241 -2.41 -19.56 2.68
N SER A 242 -3.26 -20.26 1.93
CA SER A 242 -2.85 -21.30 0.98
C SER A 242 -2.57 -20.68 -0.38
N LYS A 243 -1.53 -21.17 -1.07
CA LYS A 243 -1.26 -20.75 -2.44
C LYS A 243 -2.36 -21.20 -3.37
N ILE A 244 -2.77 -20.32 -4.29
CA ILE A 244 -3.69 -20.67 -5.36
C ILE A 244 -2.98 -21.61 -6.34
N GLN A 245 -3.62 -22.70 -6.68
CA GLN A 245 -3.15 -23.72 -7.59
C GLN A 245 -4.32 -24.30 -8.40
N VAL A 246 -4.03 -25.14 -9.36
CA VAL A 246 -5.07 -25.87 -10.09
C VAL A 246 -5.97 -26.63 -9.11
N GLY A 247 -7.29 -26.44 -9.23
CA GLY A 247 -8.30 -26.95 -8.31
C GLY A 247 -8.68 -26.00 -7.17
N SER A 248 -7.96 -24.88 -6.97
CA SER A 248 -8.34 -23.85 -5.99
C SER A 248 -9.60 -23.12 -6.44
N THR A 249 -10.41 -22.68 -5.46
CA THR A 249 -11.60 -21.89 -5.70
C THR A 249 -11.28 -20.40 -5.48
N VAL A 250 -11.57 -19.60 -6.47
CA VAL A 250 -11.47 -18.13 -6.42
C VAL A 250 -12.85 -17.50 -6.43
N SER A 251 -12.96 -16.31 -5.89
CA SER A 251 -14.25 -15.64 -5.74
C SER A 251 -14.12 -14.14 -5.98
N ARG A 252 -15.24 -13.47 -6.22
CA ARG A 252 -15.26 -12.00 -6.33
C ARG A 252 -14.76 -11.26 -5.07
N TRP A 253 -14.76 -11.92 -3.91
CA TRP A 253 -14.26 -11.35 -2.64
C TRP A 253 -12.77 -11.59 -2.41
N ALA A 254 -12.21 -12.58 -3.09
CA ALA A 254 -10.80 -12.88 -3.15
C ALA A 254 -10.41 -13.12 -4.62
N PRO A 255 -10.36 -12.06 -5.43
CA PRO A 255 -10.27 -12.17 -6.87
C PRO A 255 -8.87 -12.50 -7.39
N ARG A 256 -7.84 -12.39 -6.57
CA ARG A 256 -6.44 -12.52 -7.01
C ARG A 256 -6.08 -13.97 -7.25
N ILE A 257 -5.55 -14.26 -8.42
CA ILE A 257 -5.07 -15.59 -8.84
C ILE A 257 -3.55 -15.62 -8.80
N ALA A 258 -2.92 -14.65 -9.43
CA ALA A 258 -1.48 -14.53 -9.51
C ALA A 258 -1.05 -13.06 -9.50
N GLU A 259 0.24 -12.83 -9.31
CA GLU A 259 0.89 -11.54 -9.37
C GLU A 259 1.97 -11.56 -10.45
N LEU A 260 2.05 -10.49 -11.22
CA LEU A 260 3.08 -10.25 -12.23
C LEU A 260 3.94 -9.08 -11.76
N PRO A 261 5.03 -9.30 -11.00
CA PRO A 261 5.98 -8.27 -10.65
C PRO A 261 6.72 -7.77 -11.90
N ASP A 262 6.90 -6.47 -11.98
CA ASP A 262 7.76 -5.83 -12.98
C ASP A 262 9.22 -5.95 -12.56
N LEU A 263 9.96 -6.85 -13.21
CA LEU A 263 11.37 -7.08 -12.92
C LEU A 263 12.30 -5.98 -13.45
N SER A 264 11.78 -5.01 -14.19
CA SER A 264 12.56 -3.88 -14.71
C SER A 264 12.89 -2.84 -13.64
N SER A 265 12.10 -2.75 -12.59
CA SER A 265 12.27 -1.83 -11.47
C SER A 265 12.14 -2.57 -10.15
N MET A 266 13.27 -2.68 -9.45
CA MET A 266 13.36 -3.43 -8.19
C MET A 266 13.65 -2.48 -7.03
N ILE A 267 13.10 -2.82 -5.88
CA ILE A 267 13.34 -2.13 -4.61
C ILE A 267 13.86 -3.13 -3.58
N SER A 268 14.73 -2.65 -2.69
CA SER A 268 15.08 -3.36 -1.47
C SER A 268 14.28 -2.76 -0.31
N ARG A 269 13.45 -3.57 0.33
CA ARG A 269 12.74 -3.19 1.55
C ARG A 269 13.53 -3.68 2.74
N THR A 270 13.96 -2.76 3.58
CA THR A 270 14.83 -3.03 4.73
C THR A 270 14.31 -2.38 5.99
N TYR A 271 14.78 -2.86 7.14
CA TYR A 271 14.41 -2.36 8.46
C TYR A 271 15.62 -1.82 9.19
N ILE A 272 15.53 -0.60 9.68
CA ILE A 272 16.60 0.08 10.41
C ILE A 272 16.16 0.36 11.84
N ASN A 273 17.11 0.23 12.75
CA ASN A 273 16.91 0.42 14.18
C ASN A 273 16.60 1.89 14.52
N GLU A 274 15.86 2.13 15.60
CA GLU A 274 15.52 3.46 16.12
C GLU A 274 16.77 4.35 16.35
N ILE A 275 17.91 3.74 16.71
CA ILE A 275 19.15 4.46 16.95
C ILE A 275 19.71 5.10 15.67
N ASP A 276 19.56 4.42 14.52
CA ASP A 276 20.18 4.82 13.26
C ASP A 276 19.21 5.55 12.32
N ILE A 277 17.89 5.48 12.58
CA ILE A 277 16.90 6.11 11.72
C ILE A 277 17.06 7.62 11.60
N SER A 278 17.48 8.28 12.67
CA SER A 278 17.72 9.73 12.68
C SER A 278 18.80 10.19 11.70
N LYS A 279 19.69 9.27 11.31
CA LYS A 279 20.78 9.51 10.36
C LYS A 279 20.35 9.32 8.91
N ILE A 280 19.23 8.64 8.66
CA ILE A 280 18.76 8.25 7.32
C ILE A 280 17.81 9.32 6.76
N LYS A 281 18.06 9.70 5.52
CA LYS A 281 17.24 10.66 4.77
C LYS A 281 16.96 10.16 3.36
N VAL A 282 15.81 10.54 2.83
CA VAL A 282 15.48 10.32 1.43
C VAL A 282 16.54 10.98 0.54
N GLY A 283 16.93 10.32 -0.52
CA GLY A 283 17.96 10.79 -1.47
C GLY A 283 19.39 10.32 -1.14
N GLN A 284 19.61 9.58 -0.06
CA GLN A 284 20.92 9.02 0.25
C GLN A 284 21.29 7.86 -0.69
N LYS A 285 22.54 7.82 -1.09
CA LYS A 285 23.10 6.76 -1.93
C LYS A 285 23.29 5.48 -1.15
N VAL A 286 22.97 4.37 -1.78
CA VAL A 286 23.05 3.03 -1.19
C VAL A 286 23.77 2.11 -2.15
N LYS A 287 24.68 1.29 -1.62
CA LYS A 287 25.18 0.11 -2.33
C LYS A 287 24.41 -1.11 -1.86
N VAL A 288 23.72 -1.77 -2.80
CA VAL A 288 22.90 -2.94 -2.54
C VAL A 288 23.63 -4.18 -3.06
N GLY A 289 24.03 -5.06 -2.17
CA GLY A 289 24.48 -6.41 -2.50
C GLY A 289 23.30 -7.37 -2.42
N VAL A 290 23.33 -8.43 -3.22
CA VAL A 290 22.35 -9.52 -3.16
C VAL A 290 23.07 -10.79 -2.72
N ASP A 291 22.61 -11.41 -1.65
CA ASP A 291 23.32 -12.55 -1.03
C ASP A 291 23.51 -13.73 -2.00
N ALA A 292 22.59 -13.89 -2.97
CA ALA A 292 22.70 -14.90 -4.01
C ALA A 292 23.85 -14.61 -5.02
N PHE A 293 24.32 -13.37 -5.10
CA PHE A 293 25.35 -12.91 -6.04
C PHE A 293 26.38 -12.03 -5.33
N PRO A 294 27.31 -12.61 -4.55
CA PRO A 294 28.23 -11.87 -3.69
C PRO A 294 29.14 -10.87 -4.43
N ASP A 295 29.42 -11.13 -5.70
CA ASP A 295 30.29 -10.30 -6.54
C ASP A 295 29.54 -9.16 -7.26
N LYS A 296 28.20 -9.12 -7.19
CA LYS A 296 27.36 -8.10 -7.83
C LYS A 296 26.86 -7.08 -6.83
N PHE A 297 27.15 -5.83 -7.10
CA PHE A 297 26.64 -4.68 -6.34
C PHE A 297 25.84 -3.78 -7.26
N PHE A 298 24.70 -3.32 -6.75
CA PHE A 298 23.84 -2.39 -7.45
C PHE A 298 23.86 -1.05 -6.72
N ASP A 299 23.95 0.03 -7.48
CA ASP A 299 23.75 1.35 -6.92
C ASP A 299 22.27 1.57 -6.69
N GLY A 300 21.93 2.26 -5.63
CA GLY A 300 20.56 2.58 -5.27
C GLY A 300 20.42 3.88 -4.52
N GLU A 301 19.19 4.24 -4.22
CA GLU A 301 18.83 5.46 -3.50
C GLU A 301 17.69 5.19 -2.53
N VAL A 302 17.74 5.79 -1.35
CA VAL A 302 16.63 5.77 -0.38
C VAL A 302 15.47 6.61 -0.93
N ILE A 303 14.33 5.97 -1.23
CA ILE A 303 13.15 6.66 -1.74
C ILE A 303 12.10 6.95 -0.66
N THR A 304 12.02 6.11 0.36
CA THR A 304 11.04 6.27 1.43
C THR A 304 11.63 5.87 2.77
N VAL A 305 11.30 6.63 3.79
CA VAL A 305 11.61 6.36 5.20
C VAL A 305 10.29 6.39 5.96
N ALA A 306 9.93 5.29 6.63
CA ALA A 306 8.69 5.24 7.41
C ALA A 306 8.75 6.15 8.63
N ASN A 307 7.69 6.91 8.88
CA ASN A 307 7.57 7.80 10.05
C ASN A 307 7.07 7.06 11.30
N ILE A 308 6.61 5.82 11.15
CA ILE A 308 6.07 5.01 12.25
C ILE A 308 6.95 3.78 12.41
N GLY A 309 7.49 3.62 13.62
CA GLY A 309 8.24 2.41 13.99
C GLY A 309 7.30 1.23 14.25
N GLN A 310 7.76 0.05 13.89
CA GLN A 310 7.07 -1.21 14.13
C GLN A 310 7.97 -2.17 14.90
N THR A 311 7.37 -3.12 15.62
CA THR A 311 8.12 -4.15 16.32
C THR A 311 8.07 -5.42 15.50
N LEU A 312 9.22 -6.01 15.20
CA LEU A 312 9.27 -7.28 14.49
C LEU A 312 8.71 -8.43 15.34
N PRO A 313 8.09 -9.46 14.76
CA PRO A 313 7.43 -10.54 15.49
C PRO A 313 8.33 -11.30 16.49
N ASN A 314 9.64 -11.25 16.29
CA ASN A 314 10.63 -11.98 17.10
C ASN A 314 11.60 -11.07 17.87
N GLY A 315 11.28 -9.80 18.10
CA GLY A 315 12.18 -8.87 18.80
C GLY A 315 11.44 -7.75 19.51
N ASP A 316 12.03 -7.26 20.59
CA ASP A 316 11.51 -6.11 21.36
C ASP A 316 11.98 -4.76 20.81
N THR A 317 12.82 -4.77 19.78
CA THR A 317 13.44 -3.57 19.23
C THR A 317 12.52 -2.93 18.21
N LYS A 318 12.33 -1.61 18.32
CA LYS A 318 11.62 -0.82 17.32
C LYS A 318 12.47 -0.64 16.08
N VAL A 319 11.88 -0.91 14.94
CA VAL A 319 12.50 -0.74 13.63
C VAL A 319 11.62 0.11 12.72
N PHE A 320 12.25 0.78 11.79
CA PHE A 320 11.60 1.62 10.79
C PHE A 320 11.85 1.03 9.41
N GLU A 321 10.79 0.92 8.63
CA GLU A 321 10.87 0.43 7.27
C GLU A 321 11.46 1.49 6.35
N ILE A 322 12.43 1.09 5.53
CA ILE A 322 13.04 1.93 4.50
C ILE A 322 12.95 1.21 3.16
N THR A 323 12.61 1.96 2.15
CA THR A 323 12.58 1.47 0.77
C THR A 323 13.73 2.10 -0.02
N ILE A 324 14.52 1.26 -0.64
CA ILE A 324 15.68 1.62 -1.46
C ILE A 324 15.37 1.17 -2.88
N ARG A 325 15.41 2.09 -3.85
CA ARG A 325 15.29 1.77 -5.27
C ARG A 325 16.66 1.38 -5.81
N LEU A 326 16.72 0.29 -6.55
CA LEU A 326 17.90 -0.14 -7.25
C LEU A 326 17.97 0.54 -8.63
N PHE A 327 19.16 0.95 -9.04
CA PHE A 327 19.40 1.44 -10.39
C PHE A 327 19.97 0.30 -11.24
N GLY A 328 19.33 0.06 -12.38
CA GLY A 328 19.64 -1.06 -13.26
C GLY A 328 18.78 -2.29 -12.96
N SER A 329 18.65 -3.14 -13.97
CA SER A 329 17.95 -4.43 -13.87
C SER A 329 18.92 -5.54 -14.28
N ASP A 330 18.84 -6.65 -13.57
CA ASP A 330 19.55 -7.89 -13.92
C ASP A 330 18.51 -9.00 -14.01
N PRO A 331 18.43 -9.75 -15.12
CA PRO A 331 17.45 -10.83 -15.31
C PRO A 331 17.53 -11.95 -14.27
N GLU A 332 18.66 -12.04 -13.56
CA GLU A 332 18.86 -13.04 -12.50
C GLU A 332 18.27 -12.63 -11.16
N LEU A 333 17.92 -11.33 -10.97
CA LEU A 333 17.28 -10.85 -9.76
C LEU A 333 15.84 -11.35 -9.67
N ARG A 334 15.50 -11.89 -8.51
CA ARG A 334 14.15 -12.38 -8.24
C ARG A 334 13.59 -11.73 -6.98
N PRO A 335 12.30 -11.45 -6.93
CA PRO A 335 11.63 -11.06 -5.69
C PRO A 335 11.90 -12.05 -4.55
N ALA A 336 11.89 -11.57 -3.33
CA ALA A 336 12.17 -12.29 -2.08
C ALA A 336 13.66 -12.67 -1.86
N MET A 337 14.60 -12.32 -2.75
CA MET A 337 16.03 -12.47 -2.46
C MET A 337 16.45 -11.54 -1.33
N THR A 338 17.35 -12.02 -0.47
CA THR A 338 17.93 -11.22 0.61
C THR A 338 18.95 -10.21 0.05
N THR A 339 18.88 -8.99 0.57
CA THR A 339 19.78 -7.90 0.20
C THR A 339 20.59 -7.43 1.40
N SER A 340 21.85 -7.06 1.15
CA SER A 340 22.73 -6.36 2.09
C SER A 340 22.88 -4.93 1.61
N ASN A 341 22.38 -3.96 2.39
CA ASN A 341 22.34 -2.55 2.01
C ASN A 341 23.35 -1.76 2.83
N VAL A 342 24.20 -1.01 2.16
CA VAL A 342 25.18 -0.10 2.75
C VAL A 342 24.78 1.32 2.39
N ILE A 343 24.14 2.00 3.35
CA ILE A 343 23.60 3.36 3.17
C ILE A 343 24.68 4.37 3.57
N THR A 344 25.07 5.23 2.65
CA THR A 344 26.01 6.31 2.91
C THR A 344 25.27 7.47 3.55
N VAL A 345 25.52 7.65 4.85
CA VAL A 345 24.87 8.70 5.65
C VAL A 345 25.57 10.04 5.49
N ASN A 346 26.90 10.02 5.60
CA ASN A 346 27.72 11.21 5.48
C ASN A 346 29.08 10.86 4.87
N ARG A 347 29.58 11.72 4.00
CA ARG A 347 30.89 11.59 3.40
C ARG A 347 31.64 12.91 3.58
N LEU A 348 32.75 12.85 4.30
CA LEU A 348 33.66 13.97 4.50
C LEU A 348 34.98 13.63 3.80
N GLU A 349 35.44 14.48 2.90
CA GLU A 349 36.67 14.20 2.14
C GLU A 349 37.92 14.49 2.97
N ASP A 350 37.81 15.34 3.98
CA ASP A 350 38.92 15.76 4.80
C ASP A 350 38.42 15.94 6.26
N ALA A 351 38.52 14.89 7.05
CA ALA A 351 38.13 14.90 8.46
C ALA A 351 39.23 14.35 9.34
N LEU A 352 39.34 14.90 10.59
CA LEU A 352 40.13 14.29 11.63
C LEU A 352 39.31 13.20 12.30
N TYR A 353 39.84 11.99 12.40
CA TYR A 353 39.14 10.89 13.05
C TYR A 353 40.05 10.06 13.94
N ILE A 354 39.45 9.43 14.91
CA ILE A 354 40.11 8.56 15.88
C ILE A 354 39.28 7.27 16.05
N PRO A 355 39.88 6.16 16.49
CA PRO A 355 39.13 4.97 16.85
C PRO A 355 38.09 5.28 17.92
N LEU A 356 36.90 4.69 17.78
CA LEU A 356 35.80 4.88 18.70
C LEU A 356 36.16 4.44 20.12
N GLU A 357 37.03 3.43 20.26
CA GLU A 357 37.59 2.93 21.54
C GLU A 357 38.42 3.97 22.31
N ALA A 358 38.97 4.98 21.61
CA ALA A 358 39.73 6.07 22.25
C ALA A 358 38.85 7.12 22.89
N VAL A 359 37.54 7.10 22.66
CA VAL A 359 36.61 8.09 23.21
C VAL A 359 35.97 7.61 24.51
N PHE A 360 36.27 8.32 25.58
CA PHE A 360 35.71 8.07 26.88
C PHE A 360 34.56 9.03 27.16
N LYS A 361 33.59 8.57 27.95
CA LYS A 361 32.38 9.34 28.27
C LYS A 361 32.25 9.49 29.78
N THR A 362 31.98 10.71 30.20
CA THR A 362 31.48 11.03 31.54
C THR A 362 30.04 11.53 31.40
N ASP A 363 29.27 11.63 32.48
CA ASP A 363 27.83 11.98 32.46
C ASP A 363 27.46 13.14 31.52
N SER A 364 28.37 14.06 31.27
CA SER A 364 28.08 15.27 30.49
C SER A 364 29.05 15.54 29.34
N THR A 365 30.17 14.80 29.21
CA THR A 365 31.22 15.12 28.21
C THR A 365 31.85 13.88 27.60
N ARG A 366 32.32 14.03 26.35
CA ARG A 366 33.18 13.07 25.64
C ARG A 366 34.60 13.61 25.66
N PHE A 367 35.58 12.81 26.04
CA PHE A 367 36.99 13.19 26.13
C PHE A 367 37.90 12.04 25.70
N VAL A 368 39.15 12.37 25.41
CA VAL A 368 40.21 11.42 25.08
C VAL A 368 41.38 11.63 26.02
N TYR A 369 42.20 10.60 26.23
CA TYR A 369 43.49 10.75 26.90
C TYR A 369 44.56 11.05 25.85
N THR A 370 45.30 12.14 26.04
CA THR A 370 46.30 12.61 25.08
C THR A 370 47.51 13.21 25.79
N TYR A 371 48.59 13.36 25.05
CA TYR A 371 49.83 13.98 25.55
C TYR A 371 49.96 15.42 25.01
N ASN A 372 49.99 16.44 25.93
CA ASN A 372 50.27 17.84 25.58
C ASN A 372 50.49 18.73 26.80
N PRO A 373 51.71 19.01 27.27
CA PRO A 373 53.00 18.31 27.21
C PRO A 373 53.05 17.05 28.07
N GLY A 374 52.06 16.79 28.90
CA GLY A 374 51.89 15.62 29.77
C GLY A 374 50.62 14.84 29.42
N LEU A 375 50.42 13.70 30.09
CA LEU A 375 49.17 12.94 29.94
C LEU A 375 48.02 13.73 30.57
N GLN A 376 46.96 13.99 29.79
CA GLN A 376 45.81 14.78 30.21
C GLN A 376 44.52 14.27 29.57
N ARG A 377 43.39 14.70 30.10
CA ARG A 377 42.07 14.47 29.51
C ARG A 377 41.69 15.67 28.64
N GLN A 378 41.51 15.47 27.34
CA GLN A 378 41.10 16.50 26.39
C GLN A 378 39.65 16.34 26.03
N ILE A 379 38.81 17.32 26.29
CA ILE A 379 37.43 17.36 25.80
C ILE A 379 37.44 17.52 24.29
N ILE A 380 36.60 16.73 23.61
CA ILE A 380 36.47 16.76 22.17
C ILE A 380 35.03 17.07 21.78
N ALA A 381 34.86 17.72 20.62
CA ALA A 381 33.56 17.84 19.94
C ALA A 381 33.46 16.72 18.91
N PRO A 382 32.72 15.62 19.17
CA PRO A 382 32.58 14.54 18.23
C PRO A 382 31.66 14.97 17.09
N GLY A 383 31.93 14.46 15.90
CA GLY A 383 31.11 14.58 14.71
C GLY A 383 30.43 13.25 14.34
N SER A 384 30.39 12.96 13.03
CA SER A 384 29.87 11.69 12.50
C SER A 384 30.70 10.51 12.97
N GLU A 385 30.04 9.40 13.29
CA GLU A 385 30.67 8.16 13.73
C GLU A 385 30.28 6.99 12.83
N ASN A 386 31.18 6.03 12.67
CA ASN A 386 30.92 4.73 12.06
C ASN A 386 31.25 3.61 13.04
N ALA A 387 31.24 2.35 12.58
CA ALA A 387 31.49 1.20 13.46
C ALA A 387 32.86 1.22 14.18
N ASN A 388 33.88 1.85 13.59
CA ASN A 388 35.25 1.77 14.09
C ASN A 388 35.84 3.12 14.48
N PHE A 389 35.38 4.23 13.92
CA PHE A 389 35.97 5.54 14.05
C PHE A 389 34.93 6.63 14.32
N VAL A 390 35.37 7.72 14.96
CA VAL A 390 34.57 8.92 15.15
C VAL A 390 35.35 10.14 14.66
N VAL A 391 34.66 11.02 13.94
CA VAL A 391 35.20 12.31 13.52
C VAL A 391 35.33 13.24 14.71
N VAL A 392 36.43 13.98 14.81
CA VAL A 392 36.62 14.99 15.82
C VAL A 392 36.61 16.36 15.16
N ASN A 393 35.57 17.14 15.45
CA ASN A 393 35.41 18.49 14.91
C ASN A 393 36.32 19.51 15.62
N GLN A 394 36.53 19.36 16.93
CA GLN A 394 37.36 20.27 17.77
C GLN A 394 37.99 19.47 18.89
N GLY A 395 39.15 19.92 19.34
CA GLY A 395 39.84 19.43 20.51
C GLY A 395 41.12 18.59 20.25
N LEU A 396 41.36 18.19 18.99
CA LEU A 396 42.54 17.44 18.59
C LEU A 396 43.20 18.04 17.35
N THR A 397 44.48 17.73 17.19
CA THR A 397 45.27 18.10 16.01
C THR A 397 45.77 16.84 15.29
N GLU A 398 46.01 16.93 13.98
CA GLU A 398 46.57 15.85 13.18
C GLU A 398 47.91 15.34 13.77
N GLY A 399 48.06 14.02 13.82
CA GLY A 399 49.28 13.38 14.35
C GLY A 399 49.41 13.34 15.86
N GLN A 400 48.50 13.95 16.61
CA GLN A 400 48.43 13.88 18.07
C GLN A 400 48.17 12.42 18.51
N ARG A 401 48.75 12.00 19.63
CA ARG A 401 48.58 10.63 20.14
C ARG A 401 47.45 10.59 21.15
N VAL A 402 46.56 9.64 20.99
CA VAL A 402 45.45 9.34 21.90
C VAL A 402 45.55 7.91 22.39
N LEU A 403 45.07 7.67 23.61
CA LEU A 403 45.10 6.35 24.24
C LEU A 403 43.78 5.60 23.95
N LEU A 404 43.88 4.29 23.67
CA LEU A 404 42.73 3.43 23.54
C LEU A 404 42.19 2.88 24.87
N ASN A 405 43.05 2.90 25.92
CA ASN A 405 42.69 2.44 27.26
C ASN A 405 42.93 3.53 28.30
N ALA A 406 42.12 3.56 29.34
CA ALA A 406 42.26 4.51 30.42
C ALA A 406 43.51 4.20 31.24
N PRO A 407 44.37 5.22 31.57
CA PRO A 407 45.51 5.00 32.42
C PRO A 407 45.10 4.79 33.88
N SER A 408 45.94 4.09 34.67
CA SER A 408 45.66 3.76 36.08
C SER A 408 45.47 5.00 36.97
N ASN A 409 46.00 6.17 36.59
CA ASN A 409 45.85 7.45 37.26
C ASN A 409 44.82 8.39 36.60
N ALA A 410 43.83 7.84 35.88
CA ALA A 410 42.85 8.59 35.13
C ALA A 410 42.09 9.67 35.91
N GLY A 411 41.89 9.45 37.24
CA GLY A 411 41.17 10.37 38.12
C GLY A 411 41.91 11.67 38.40
N ASP A 412 43.26 11.62 38.40
CA ASP A 412 44.13 12.72 38.81
C ASP A 412 44.57 13.61 37.63
N LEU A 413 44.21 13.24 36.40
CA LEU A 413 44.61 13.96 35.19
C LEU A 413 43.82 15.25 35.00
N ALA A 414 44.53 16.32 34.60
CA ALA A 414 43.92 17.59 34.27
C ALA A 414 42.91 17.43 33.13
N LEU A 415 41.81 18.16 33.20
CA LEU A 415 40.79 18.22 32.17
C LEU A 415 40.97 19.53 31.40
N GLU A 416 41.28 19.43 30.09
CA GLU A 416 41.42 20.57 29.21
C GLU A 416 40.29 20.65 28.17
N GLY A 417 40.07 21.84 27.58
CA GLY A 417 39.01 22.06 26.56
C GLY A 417 37.66 22.39 27.20
N LEU A 418 37.63 23.06 28.34
CA LEU A 418 36.39 23.53 28.98
C LEU A 418 35.63 24.54 28.10
N ASP A 419 36.35 25.32 27.32
CA ASP A 419 35.80 26.20 26.27
C ASP A 419 34.97 25.45 25.23
N ILE A 420 35.45 24.29 24.77
CA ILE A 420 34.72 23.39 23.86
C ILE A 420 33.44 22.89 24.51
N TYR A 421 33.50 22.55 25.81
CA TYR A 421 32.33 22.10 26.55
C TYR A 421 31.26 23.18 26.65
N GLU A 422 31.65 24.41 26.97
CA GLU A 422 30.72 25.55 27.07
C GLU A 422 30.07 25.85 25.72
N GLU A 423 30.85 25.79 24.63
CA GLU A 423 30.32 25.94 23.27
C GLU A 423 29.32 24.83 22.87
N LEU A 424 29.63 23.57 23.18
CA LEU A 424 28.75 22.44 22.94
C LEU A 424 27.45 22.54 23.76
N LYS A 425 27.54 22.96 25.00
CA LYS A 425 26.39 23.16 25.88
C LYS A 425 25.49 24.26 25.36
N ARG A 426 26.04 25.39 24.93
CA ARG A 426 25.29 26.49 24.36
C ARG A 426 24.56 26.07 23.06
N LYS A 427 25.25 25.36 22.14
CA LYS A 427 24.65 24.82 20.92
C LYS A 427 23.52 23.82 21.20
N ALA A 428 23.66 23.02 22.26
CA ALA A 428 22.62 22.06 22.66
C ALA A 428 21.40 22.75 23.29
N GLU A 429 21.61 23.88 23.99
CA GLU A 429 20.52 24.70 24.53
C GLU A 429 19.79 25.45 23.42
N GLU A 430 20.51 26.07 22.48
CA GLU A 430 19.96 26.74 21.29
C GLU A 430 19.12 25.76 20.44
N ALA A 431 19.64 24.54 20.17
CA ALA A 431 18.90 23.52 19.41
C ALA A 431 17.63 23.02 20.14
N LYS A 432 17.63 23.00 21.50
CA LYS A 432 16.43 22.67 22.26
C LYS A 432 15.39 23.79 22.26
N GLU A 433 15.81 25.05 22.23
CA GLU A 433 14.90 26.18 22.12
C GLU A 433 14.27 26.23 20.73
N GLU A 434 15.04 26.02 19.65
CA GLU A 434 14.53 25.95 18.27
C GLU A 434 13.52 24.81 18.10
N ALA A 435 13.85 23.60 18.58
CA ALA A 435 12.93 22.45 18.52
C ALA A 435 11.65 22.66 19.35
N SER A 436 11.73 23.46 20.44
CA SER A 436 10.56 23.82 21.25
C SER A 436 9.68 24.84 20.56
N GLN A 437 10.27 25.78 19.82
CA GLN A 437 9.55 26.80 19.05
C GLN A 437 8.85 26.17 17.82
N GLU A 438 9.51 25.26 17.10
CA GLU A 438 8.89 24.52 15.99
C GLU A 438 7.72 23.65 16.47
N ALA A 439 7.86 23.00 17.63
CA ALA A 439 6.79 22.17 18.22
C ALA A 439 5.60 23.03 18.73
N GLU A 440 5.81 24.32 19.03
CA GLU A 440 4.76 25.26 19.45
C GLU A 440 4.04 25.89 18.25
N GLU A 441 4.72 26.07 17.13
CA GLU A 441 4.12 26.54 15.85
C GLU A 441 3.28 25.43 15.17
N GLU A 442 3.63 24.17 15.29
CA GLU A 442 2.87 23.04 14.76
C GLU A 442 1.62 22.68 15.57
N ARG A 443 1.38 23.27 16.74
CA ARG A 443 0.14 23.04 17.50
C ARG A 443 -1.04 23.61 16.75
N PRO A 444 -2.03 22.80 16.32
CA PRO A 444 -3.23 23.32 15.70
C PRO A 444 -3.93 24.25 16.68
N ARG A 445 -4.15 25.51 16.28
CA ARG A 445 -4.90 26.53 17.06
C ARG A 445 -6.24 25.92 17.46
N SER A 446 -6.35 25.49 18.71
CA SER A 446 -7.59 25.03 19.30
C SER A 446 -8.63 26.16 19.18
N ARG A 447 -9.75 25.87 18.53
CA ARG A 447 -10.92 26.75 18.48
C ARG A 447 -11.25 27.22 19.89
N ARG A 448 -11.31 28.53 20.07
CA ARG A 448 -11.86 29.16 21.26
C ARG A 448 -13.29 28.68 21.47
N PRO A 449 -13.70 28.22 22.65
CA PRO A 449 -15.11 27.99 22.99
C PRO A 449 -15.73 29.35 23.30
N GLY A 450 -16.72 29.77 22.51
CA GLY A 450 -17.51 30.97 22.81
C GLY A 450 -18.06 31.70 21.60
N GLU A 451 -18.98 31.06 20.87
CA GLU A 451 -20.04 31.80 20.17
C GLU A 451 -21.31 30.95 20.24
N GLU A 452 -22.14 31.32 21.19
CA GLU A 452 -23.54 30.93 21.29
C GLU A 452 -24.25 31.38 20.01
N ARG A 453 -24.64 30.44 19.16
CA ARG A 453 -25.67 30.71 18.14
C ARG A 453 -27.03 30.63 18.80
N GLN A 454 -27.65 31.78 18.98
CA GLN A 454 -29.09 31.95 19.20
C GLN A 454 -29.85 31.26 18.07
N SER A 455 -30.69 30.31 18.45
CA SER A 455 -31.72 29.71 17.60
C SER A 455 -32.87 30.70 17.46
N PRO A 456 -33.46 30.91 16.27
CA PRO A 456 -34.76 31.58 16.18
C PRO A 456 -35.89 30.63 16.54
N GLU A 457 -36.70 31.06 17.48
CA GLU A 457 -38.04 30.55 17.77
C GLU A 457 -38.94 30.63 16.52
N GLY A 458 -39.75 29.60 16.33
CA GLY A 458 -40.82 29.59 15.33
C GLY A 458 -41.79 28.45 15.57
N GLU A 459 -42.87 28.76 16.35
CA GLU A 459 -44.26 28.32 16.27
C GLU A 459 -44.54 26.93 15.63
N GLY A 460 -45.02 25.89 16.32
CA GLY A 460 -46.37 25.88 16.90
C GLY A 460 -47.35 25.08 16.04
N ARG A 461 -47.80 23.90 16.54
CA ARG A 461 -49.08 23.15 16.35
C ARG A 461 -48.76 21.65 16.30
N GLY A 462 -49.05 20.82 17.27
CA GLY A 462 -50.36 20.56 17.90
C GLY A 462 -51.08 19.39 17.23
N ARG A 463 -50.99 18.19 17.84
CA ARG A 463 -52.05 17.16 17.97
C ARG A 463 -51.39 15.76 18.03
N SER A 464 -51.38 15.19 19.23
CA SER A 464 -52.36 14.31 19.85
C SER A 464 -52.51 12.94 19.19
N GLY A 465 -52.21 11.88 19.94
CA GLY A 465 -52.76 10.56 19.74
C GLY A 465 -51.75 9.44 20.00
N GLY A 466 -51.58 8.99 21.23
CA GLY A 466 -51.18 7.61 21.51
C GLY A 466 -52.47 6.78 21.69
N PRO A 467 -52.48 5.57 22.27
CA PRO A 467 -51.41 4.60 22.50
C PRO A 467 -51.86 3.16 22.11
N ALA A 468 -51.12 2.17 22.60
CA ALA A 468 -51.45 0.74 22.77
C ALA A 468 -50.81 -0.16 21.71
N ALA A 469 -49.87 -1.04 21.99
CA ALA A 469 -49.83 -2.18 22.94
C ALA A 469 -50.17 -3.53 22.26
N VAL A 470 -49.28 -4.54 22.56
CA VAL A 470 -49.50 -5.99 22.55
C VAL A 470 -49.34 -6.65 21.17
N GLY A 471 -48.31 -7.49 20.90
CA GLY A 471 -48.03 -8.78 21.51
C GLY A 471 -48.28 -9.86 20.49
N SER A 472 -47.27 -10.55 20.12
CA SER A 472 -47.08 -12.01 20.03
C SER A 472 -45.73 -12.30 19.33
#